data_04b6d8f4ba19042643c371406d82626b
#
_entry.id   04b6d8f4ba19042643c371406d82626b
#
_cell.length_a   1.000
_cell.length_b   1.000
_cell.length_c   1.000
_cell.angle_alpha   90.00
_cell.angle_beta   90.00
_cell.angle_gamma   90.00
#
_symmetry.space_group_name_H-M   'P 1'
#
loop_
_entity.id
_entity.type
_entity.pdbx_description
1 polymer ?
#
loop_
_entity_poly.entity_id
_entity_poly.type
_entity_poly.pdbx_seq_one_letter_code
_entity_poly.pdbx_strand_id
1 'polypeptide(L)'
;PSQIMENWVSETETLELFAKHYETDEIIPQELVNKIRSSKNFMSASMCLRQLSLGYLDMAWFGKDRNIENVEDFESNVLEKTSLLERIPGSSISCTLGHIFAGGYSAGYYSYKWAEVLEADAFEKFKEDGIFNRDTAKLFRDNILSQGNMKHPMDLYKKFKGREPKVEALLKRDGLISSVAN
;
A
#
# COMPACT_ATOMS: atom_id res chain seq x y z
N PRO A 1 9.13 4.39 1.97
CA PRO A 1 9.69 3.76 3.19
C PRO A 1 8.76 3.77 4.40
N SER A 2 7.84 4.78 4.54
CA SER A 2 6.96 4.86 5.72
C SER A 2 5.99 3.69 5.83
N GLN A 3 5.35 3.30 4.75
CA GLN A 3 4.36 2.20 4.74
C GLN A 3 4.94 0.85 5.21
N ILE A 4 6.21 0.56 4.94
CA ILE A 4 6.82 -0.71 5.37
C ILE A 4 6.80 -0.84 6.90
N MET A 5 6.92 0.28 7.63
CA MET A 5 6.93 0.27 9.10
C MET A 5 5.59 -0.17 9.71
N GLU A 6 4.50 -0.04 8.96
CA GLU A 6 3.17 -0.48 9.40
C GLU A 6 3.04 -2.01 9.49
N ASN A 7 3.90 -2.76 8.79
CA ASN A 7 3.85 -4.22 8.83
C ASN A 7 4.21 -4.78 10.22
N TRP A 8 5.19 -4.17 10.91
CA TRP A 8 5.61 -4.63 12.24
C TRP A 8 4.48 -4.64 13.26
N VAL A 9 3.57 -3.66 13.24
CA VAL A 9 2.42 -3.61 14.18
C VAL A 9 1.37 -4.69 13.93
N SER A 10 1.58 -5.53 12.95
CA SER A 10 0.74 -6.70 12.66
C SER A 10 1.42 -8.02 13.00
N GLU A 11 2.70 -8.00 13.37
CA GLU A 11 3.47 -9.19 13.72
C GLU A 11 3.40 -9.46 15.22
N THR A 12 3.21 -10.75 15.58
CA THR A 12 3.03 -11.18 16.97
C THR A 12 4.20 -10.76 17.84
N GLU A 13 5.44 -11.01 17.37
CA GLU A 13 6.65 -10.66 18.11
C GLU A 13 6.76 -9.16 18.42
N THR A 14 6.22 -8.30 17.55
CA THR A 14 6.20 -6.86 17.80
C THR A 14 5.11 -6.49 18.80
N LEU A 15 3.91 -7.07 18.64
CA LEU A 15 2.79 -6.79 19.54
C LEU A 15 3.10 -7.23 20.98
N GLU A 16 3.82 -8.34 21.19
CA GLU A 16 4.24 -8.80 22.50
C GLU A 16 5.12 -7.79 23.26
N LEU A 17 5.81 -6.89 22.55
CA LEU A 17 6.65 -5.88 23.18
C LEU A 17 5.85 -4.75 23.85
N PHE A 18 4.68 -4.40 23.33
CA PHE A 18 3.96 -3.20 23.78
C PHE A 18 2.44 -3.37 23.93
N ALA A 19 1.82 -4.37 23.24
CA ALA A 19 0.37 -4.55 23.27
C ALA A 19 -0.03 -5.34 24.53
N LYS A 20 -0.14 -4.63 25.66
CA LYS A 20 -0.46 -5.17 26.96
C LYS A 20 -1.74 -4.59 27.52
N HIS A 21 -2.44 -5.36 28.32
CA HIS A 21 -3.62 -4.89 29.04
C HIS A 21 -3.24 -3.82 30.06
N TYR A 22 -3.94 -2.69 30.06
CA TYR A 22 -3.57 -1.50 30.79
C TYR A 22 -3.63 -1.64 32.34
N GLU A 23 -4.34 -2.66 32.86
CA GLU A 23 -4.44 -2.94 34.30
C GLU A 23 -3.62 -4.18 34.70
N THR A 24 -3.65 -5.26 33.87
CA THR A 24 -3.07 -6.56 34.24
C THR A 24 -1.69 -6.78 33.66
N ASP A 25 -1.24 -5.94 32.72
CA ASP A 25 0.02 -6.05 31.97
C ASP A 25 0.14 -7.38 31.15
N GLU A 26 -0.99 -8.09 31.00
CA GLU A 26 -1.06 -9.29 30.17
C GLU A 26 -0.91 -8.95 28.69
N ILE A 27 -0.14 -9.77 27.98
CA ILE A 27 0.08 -9.62 26.53
C ILE A 27 -1.24 -9.86 25.78
N ILE A 28 -1.45 -9.14 24.69
CA ILE A 28 -2.62 -9.30 23.81
C ILE A 28 -2.82 -10.79 23.45
N PRO A 29 -4.03 -11.36 23.65
CA PRO A 29 -4.31 -12.73 23.25
C PRO A 29 -4.13 -12.98 21.76
N GLN A 30 -3.51 -14.10 21.39
CA GLN A 30 -3.26 -14.46 19.98
C GLN A 30 -4.56 -14.52 19.16
N GLU A 31 -5.69 -14.86 19.78
CA GLU A 31 -7.00 -14.84 19.13
C GLU A 31 -7.38 -13.44 18.62
N LEU A 32 -7.11 -12.39 19.42
CA LEU A 32 -7.36 -11.00 19.01
C LEU A 32 -6.40 -10.56 17.89
N VAL A 33 -5.14 -10.97 17.96
CA VAL A 33 -4.17 -10.71 16.87
C VAL A 33 -4.65 -11.33 15.56
N ASN A 34 -5.14 -12.57 15.61
CA ASN A 34 -5.67 -13.26 14.43
C ASN A 34 -6.94 -12.56 13.89
N LYS A 35 -7.84 -12.08 14.75
CA LYS A 35 -9.01 -11.29 14.36
C LYS A 35 -8.62 -9.98 13.67
N ILE A 36 -7.63 -9.27 14.20
CA ILE A 36 -7.09 -8.04 13.60
C ILE A 36 -6.55 -8.33 12.21
N ARG A 37 -5.73 -9.38 12.05
CA ARG A 37 -5.20 -9.79 10.74
C ARG A 37 -6.29 -10.15 9.75
N SER A 38 -7.28 -10.91 10.17
CA SER A 38 -8.42 -11.29 9.31
C SER A 38 -9.26 -10.09 8.88
N SER A 39 -9.46 -9.12 9.79
CA SER A 39 -10.24 -7.92 9.48
C SER A 39 -9.59 -7.02 8.44
N LYS A 40 -8.26 -7.02 8.31
CA LYS A 40 -7.54 -6.25 7.28
C LYS A 40 -7.92 -6.66 5.87
N ASN A 41 -8.25 -7.93 5.67
CA ASN A 41 -8.59 -8.48 4.36
C ASN A 41 -10.09 -8.35 4.03
N PHE A 42 -10.90 -7.80 4.97
CA PHE A 42 -12.31 -7.54 4.68
C PHE A 42 -12.45 -6.49 3.56
N MET A 43 -13.10 -6.86 2.48
CA MET A 43 -13.28 -6.03 1.28
C MET A 43 -11.97 -5.51 0.64
N SER A 44 -10.85 -6.21 0.82
CA SER A 44 -9.54 -5.79 0.29
C SER A 44 -9.55 -5.56 -1.23
N ALA A 45 -10.26 -6.40 -1.99
CA ALA A 45 -10.42 -6.23 -3.43
C ALA A 45 -11.12 -4.91 -3.79
N SER A 46 -12.20 -4.57 -3.08
CA SER A 46 -12.92 -3.30 -3.27
C SER A 46 -12.04 -2.10 -2.93
N MET A 47 -11.29 -2.18 -1.84
CA MET A 47 -10.34 -1.14 -1.45
C MET A 47 -9.20 -0.99 -2.46
N CYS A 48 -8.70 -2.10 -3.01
CA CYS A 48 -7.69 -2.08 -4.06
C CYS A 48 -8.22 -1.38 -5.32
N LEU A 49 -9.41 -1.76 -5.80
CA LEU A 49 -10.05 -1.12 -6.96
C LEU A 49 -10.29 0.37 -6.71
N ARG A 50 -10.69 0.75 -5.50
CA ARG A 50 -10.84 2.17 -5.14
C ARG A 50 -9.52 2.93 -5.30
N GLN A 51 -8.40 2.41 -4.83
CA GLN A 51 -7.09 3.04 -4.97
C GLN A 51 -6.67 3.14 -6.45
N LEU A 52 -6.92 2.10 -7.25
CA LEU A 52 -6.68 2.13 -8.68
C LEU A 52 -7.57 3.17 -9.38
N SER A 53 -8.84 3.27 -9.00
CA SER A 53 -9.75 4.30 -9.52
C SER A 53 -9.20 5.71 -9.32
N LEU A 54 -8.70 6.01 -8.13
CA LEU A 54 -8.11 7.33 -7.84
C LEU A 54 -6.85 7.59 -8.68
N GLY A 55 -6.02 6.57 -8.89
CA GLY A 55 -4.85 6.66 -9.78
C GLY A 55 -5.24 6.89 -11.24
N TYR A 56 -6.25 6.18 -11.76
CA TYR A 56 -6.76 6.40 -13.12
C TYR A 56 -7.34 7.80 -13.28
N LEU A 57 -8.11 8.27 -12.29
CA LEU A 57 -8.71 9.59 -12.31
C LEU A 57 -7.64 10.68 -12.29
N ASP A 58 -6.61 10.55 -11.47
CA ASP A 58 -5.46 11.44 -11.44
C ASP A 58 -4.76 11.51 -12.81
N MET A 59 -4.40 10.37 -13.38
CA MET A 59 -3.75 10.33 -14.68
C MET A 59 -4.63 10.87 -15.80
N ALA A 60 -5.95 10.68 -15.72
CA ALA A 60 -6.89 11.25 -16.69
C ALA A 60 -6.99 12.76 -16.55
N TRP A 61 -7.01 13.31 -15.34
CA TRP A 61 -7.03 14.75 -15.09
C TRP A 61 -5.77 15.45 -15.59
N PHE A 62 -4.61 14.88 -15.49
CA PHE A 62 -3.32 15.47 -15.87
C PHE A 62 -2.74 14.90 -17.18
N GLY A 63 -3.51 14.09 -17.93
CA GLY A 63 -3.16 13.61 -19.27
C GLY A 63 -3.21 14.70 -20.34
N LYS A 64 -2.89 14.35 -21.59
CA LYS A 64 -2.97 15.25 -22.75
C LYS A 64 -4.41 15.37 -23.24
N ASP A 65 -4.75 16.44 -23.89
CA ASP A 65 -6.02 16.73 -24.59
C ASP A 65 -7.28 16.71 -23.70
N ARG A 66 -7.70 17.92 -23.28
CA ARG A 66 -8.85 18.07 -22.41
C ARG A 66 -9.77 19.18 -22.87
N ASN A 67 -10.89 18.76 -23.38
CA ASN A 67 -12.08 19.59 -23.39
C ASN A 67 -13.10 18.89 -22.48
N ILE A 68 -13.01 19.13 -21.16
CA ILE A 68 -13.93 18.55 -20.19
C ILE A 68 -15.08 19.53 -20.00
N GLU A 69 -16.20 19.23 -20.63
CA GLU A 69 -17.41 20.04 -20.53
C GLU A 69 -18.26 19.64 -19.30
N ASN A 70 -18.23 18.35 -18.93
CA ASN A 70 -18.97 17.80 -17.80
C ASN A 70 -18.09 16.90 -16.98
N VAL A 71 -17.93 17.21 -15.68
CA VAL A 71 -17.09 16.46 -14.74
C VAL A 71 -17.67 15.08 -14.46
N GLU A 72 -18.99 14.94 -14.35
CA GLU A 72 -19.63 13.66 -14.04
C GLU A 72 -19.47 12.66 -15.19
N ASP A 73 -19.64 13.10 -16.44
CA ASP A 73 -19.43 12.28 -17.63
C ASP A 73 -17.96 11.86 -17.75
N PHE A 74 -17.05 12.80 -17.53
CA PHE A 74 -15.62 12.52 -17.53
C PHE A 74 -15.25 11.47 -16.51
N GLU A 75 -15.68 11.63 -15.25
CA GLU A 75 -15.43 10.65 -14.19
C GLU A 75 -16.05 9.29 -14.52
N SER A 76 -17.28 9.25 -15.03
CA SER A 76 -17.96 8.02 -15.38
C SER A 76 -17.19 7.21 -16.42
N ASN A 77 -16.70 7.88 -17.44
CA ASN A 77 -15.89 7.24 -18.49
C ASN A 77 -14.55 6.72 -17.98
N VAL A 78 -13.87 7.50 -17.15
CA VAL A 78 -12.56 7.10 -16.58
C VAL A 78 -12.70 5.92 -15.63
N LEU A 79 -13.75 5.93 -14.80
CA LEU A 79 -13.94 4.96 -13.71
C LEU A 79 -14.70 3.70 -14.14
N GLU A 80 -15.20 3.61 -15.38
CA GLU A 80 -15.98 2.49 -15.90
C GLU A 80 -15.34 1.11 -15.57
N LYS A 81 -14.03 0.99 -15.77
CA LYS A 81 -13.29 -0.28 -15.58
C LYS A 81 -13.07 -0.67 -14.12
N THR A 82 -13.22 0.27 -13.19
CA THR A 82 -12.93 0.07 -11.76
C THR A 82 -14.13 0.26 -10.86
N SER A 83 -15.25 0.74 -11.40
CA SER A 83 -16.50 0.90 -10.66
C SER A 83 -17.17 -0.44 -10.43
N LEU A 84 -17.37 -0.81 -9.17
CA LEU A 84 -18.12 -2.03 -8.79
C LEU A 84 -19.62 -1.79 -8.63
N LEU A 85 -20.01 -0.56 -8.40
CA LEU A 85 -21.40 -0.17 -8.13
C LEU A 85 -21.76 1.00 -9.04
N GLU A 86 -23.04 1.15 -9.30
CA GLU A 86 -23.57 2.34 -9.99
C GLU A 86 -23.24 3.61 -9.20
N ARG A 87 -22.88 4.65 -9.92
CA ARG A 87 -22.60 5.95 -9.30
C ARG A 87 -23.91 6.63 -8.91
N ILE A 88 -23.87 7.32 -7.78
CA ILE A 88 -24.98 8.15 -7.34
C ILE A 88 -24.98 9.42 -8.17
N PRO A 89 -26.08 9.73 -8.91
CA PRO A 89 -26.16 10.95 -9.69
C PRO A 89 -25.90 12.21 -8.85
N GLY A 90 -25.18 13.17 -9.41
CA GLY A 90 -24.77 14.40 -8.71
C GLY A 90 -23.60 14.22 -7.73
N SER A 91 -22.99 13.02 -7.66
CA SER A 91 -21.77 12.80 -6.89
C SER A 91 -20.51 12.94 -7.74
N SER A 92 -19.46 13.56 -7.20
CA SER A 92 -18.17 13.72 -7.88
C SER A 92 -17.01 13.48 -6.91
N ILE A 93 -16.12 12.57 -7.28
CA ILE A 93 -14.87 12.32 -6.56
C ILE A 93 -13.89 13.46 -6.82
N SER A 94 -13.80 13.95 -8.06
CA SER A 94 -12.90 15.02 -8.48
C SER A 94 -13.08 16.28 -7.64
N CYS A 95 -14.31 16.65 -7.30
CA CYS A 95 -14.60 17.85 -6.51
C CYS A 95 -14.07 17.76 -5.06
N THR A 96 -13.73 16.56 -4.56
CA THR A 96 -13.27 16.32 -3.20
C THR A 96 -11.83 15.78 -3.13
N LEU A 97 -11.22 15.44 -4.27
CA LEU A 97 -9.89 14.83 -4.32
C LEU A 97 -8.78 15.89 -4.22
N GLY A 98 -8.68 16.53 -3.06
CA GLY A 98 -7.68 17.56 -2.80
C GLY A 98 -6.23 17.11 -2.99
N HIS A 99 -5.93 15.83 -2.85
CA HIS A 99 -4.58 15.28 -3.04
C HIS A 99 -3.96 15.64 -4.39
N ILE A 100 -4.73 15.51 -5.48
CA ILE A 100 -4.22 15.74 -6.83
C ILE A 100 -4.27 17.21 -7.25
N PHE A 101 -5.19 18.01 -6.69
CA PHE A 101 -5.35 19.41 -7.08
C PHE A 101 -4.63 20.40 -6.17
N ALA A 102 -4.48 20.08 -4.88
CA ALA A 102 -3.87 20.96 -3.88
C ALA A 102 -2.77 20.30 -3.03
N GLY A 103 -2.66 18.97 -3.05
CA GLY A 103 -1.78 18.20 -2.19
C GLY A 103 -0.41 17.83 -2.78
N GLY A 104 -0.10 18.25 -4.02
CA GLY A 104 1.18 17.96 -4.67
C GLY A 104 1.30 16.56 -5.28
N TYR A 105 0.18 15.83 -5.44
CA TYR A 105 0.16 14.47 -6.02
C TYR A 105 -0.36 14.43 -7.47
N SER A 106 -0.39 15.55 -8.18
CA SER A 106 -0.81 15.64 -9.58
C SER A 106 0.00 14.69 -10.47
N ALA A 107 -0.67 13.81 -11.21
CA ALA A 107 -0.08 12.71 -11.99
C ALA A 107 0.85 11.80 -11.17
N GLY A 108 0.65 11.74 -9.86
CA GLY A 108 1.50 11.02 -8.92
C GLY A 108 0.75 10.16 -7.90
N TYR A 109 -0.59 10.14 -7.92
CA TYR A 109 -1.38 9.38 -6.94
C TYR A 109 -1.12 7.87 -6.98
N TYR A 110 -0.81 7.32 -8.14
CA TYR A 110 -0.43 5.91 -8.31
C TYR A 110 0.74 5.48 -7.41
N SER A 111 1.55 6.44 -6.95
CA SER A 111 2.71 6.18 -6.09
C SER A 111 2.34 5.49 -4.77
N TYR A 112 1.13 5.70 -4.24
CA TYR A 112 0.65 4.98 -3.06
C TYR A 112 0.60 3.47 -3.29
N LYS A 113 -0.02 3.03 -4.40
CA LYS A 113 -0.12 1.60 -4.74
C LYS A 113 1.24 1.03 -5.14
N TRP A 114 2.06 1.81 -5.83
CA TRP A 114 3.43 1.41 -6.15
C TRP A 114 4.28 1.21 -4.90
N ALA A 115 4.15 2.12 -3.92
CA ALA A 115 4.85 1.99 -2.64
C ALA A 115 4.40 0.76 -1.85
N GLU A 116 3.10 0.38 -1.90
CA GLU A 116 2.59 -0.85 -1.28
C GLU A 116 3.21 -2.11 -1.91
N VAL A 117 3.42 -2.15 -3.24
CA VAL A 117 4.12 -3.26 -3.90
C VAL A 117 5.54 -3.37 -3.39
N LEU A 118 6.26 -2.25 -3.34
CA LEU A 118 7.66 -2.21 -2.91
C LEU A 118 7.82 -2.63 -1.44
N GLU A 119 6.97 -2.10 -0.56
CA GLU A 119 7.08 -2.35 0.87
C GLU A 119 6.67 -3.78 1.24
N ALA A 120 5.61 -4.32 0.63
CA ALA A 120 5.18 -5.68 0.90
C ALA A 120 6.25 -6.70 0.48
N ASP A 121 6.84 -6.54 -0.72
CA ASP A 121 7.91 -7.41 -1.20
C ASP A 121 9.21 -7.23 -0.40
N ALA A 122 9.52 -6.01 0.04
CA ALA A 122 10.67 -5.74 0.90
C ALA A 122 10.50 -6.39 2.28
N PHE A 123 9.29 -6.33 2.85
CA PHE A 123 9.00 -6.91 4.17
C PHE A 123 9.11 -8.44 4.20
N GLU A 124 8.85 -9.12 3.08
CA GLU A 124 9.10 -10.57 2.98
C GLU A 124 10.55 -10.94 3.36
N LYS A 125 11.54 -10.09 3.04
CA LYS A 125 12.92 -10.35 3.45
C LYS A 125 13.08 -10.32 4.98
N PHE A 126 12.39 -9.40 5.65
CA PHE A 126 12.41 -9.37 7.11
C PHE A 126 11.71 -10.60 7.72
N LYS A 127 10.65 -11.11 7.08
CA LYS A 127 10.01 -12.37 7.52
C LYS A 127 10.92 -13.58 7.32
N GLU A 128 11.65 -13.63 6.21
CA GLU A 128 12.60 -14.71 5.90
C GLU A 128 13.78 -14.74 6.88
N ASP A 129 14.35 -13.57 7.20
CA ASP A 129 15.56 -13.43 8.01
C ASP A 129 15.27 -13.28 9.52
N GLY A 130 14.01 -13.01 9.89
CA GLY A 130 13.56 -12.59 11.21
C GLY A 130 13.29 -11.09 11.29
N ILE A 131 12.08 -10.71 11.77
CA ILE A 131 11.60 -9.32 11.70
C ILE A 131 12.44 -8.31 12.50
N PHE A 132 13.25 -8.78 13.45
CA PHE A 132 14.20 -8.00 14.23
C PHE A 132 15.66 -8.29 13.88
N ASN A 133 15.93 -8.95 12.74
CA ASN A 133 17.29 -9.23 12.31
C ASN A 133 18.05 -7.93 12.04
N ARG A 134 19.14 -7.73 12.76
CA ARG A 134 19.94 -6.50 12.72
C ARG A 134 20.70 -6.32 11.40
N ASP A 135 21.13 -7.40 10.78
CA ASP A 135 21.87 -7.34 9.51
C ASP A 135 20.92 -6.94 8.36
N THR A 136 19.72 -7.51 8.32
CA THR A 136 18.69 -7.11 7.37
C THR A 136 18.24 -5.66 7.60
N ALA A 137 18.06 -5.25 8.86
CA ALA A 137 17.74 -3.87 9.21
C ALA A 137 18.86 -2.91 8.78
N LYS A 138 20.12 -3.29 9.00
CA LYS A 138 21.28 -2.51 8.54
C LYS A 138 21.32 -2.42 7.02
N LEU A 139 21.10 -3.53 6.31
CA LEU A 139 21.06 -3.57 4.86
C LEU A 139 19.95 -2.65 4.30
N PHE A 140 18.77 -2.66 4.92
CA PHE A 140 17.66 -1.77 4.56
C PHE A 140 18.01 -0.30 4.81
N ARG A 141 18.54 0.00 6.00
CA ARG A 141 19.00 1.36 6.33
C ARG A 141 20.02 1.87 5.33
N ASP A 142 21.07 1.09 5.06
CA ASP A 142 22.23 1.54 4.29
C ASP A 142 21.92 1.64 2.78
N ASN A 143 20.99 0.84 2.24
CA ASN A 143 20.64 0.85 0.82
C ASN A 143 19.39 1.64 0.48
N ILE A 144 18.45 1.78 1.43
CA ILE A 144 17.18 2.46 1.17
C ILE A 144 17.08 3.77 1.94
N LEU A 145 17.12 3.73 3.29
CA LEU A 145 16.81 4.91 4.09
C LEU A 145 17.86 5.99 4.02
N SER A 146 19.16 5.62 4.03
CA SER A 146 20.25 6.59 4.06
C SER A 146 20.63 7.14 2.68
N GLN A 147 20.12 6.57 1.60
CA GLN A 147 20.49 6.96 0.25
C GLN A 147 19.62 8.09 -0.33
N GLY A 148 18.40 8.25 0.16
CA GLY A 148 17.47 9.24 -0.38
C GLY A 148 17.32 9.10 -1.90
N ASN A 149 17.57 10.18 -2.64
CA ASN A 149 17.53 10.21 -4.11
C ASN A 149 18.92 10.27 -4.75
N MET A 150 19.96 9.74 -4.07
CA MET A 150 21.35 9.79 -4.59
C MET A 150 21.61 8.80 -5.74
N LYS A 151 20.77 7.77 -5.88
CA LYS A 151 20.83 6.76 -6.94
C LYS A 151 19.42 6.41 -7.39
N HIS A 152 19.31 5.80 -8.57
CA HIS A 152 18.02 5.34 -9.06
C HIS A 152 17.36 4.38 -8.05
N PRO A 153 16.10 4.60 -7.65
CA PRO A 153 15.43 3.82 -6.58
C PRO A 153 15.43 2.31 -6.83
N MET A 154 15.29 1.87 -8.09
CA MET A 154 15.33 0.46 -8.45
C MET A 154 16.70 -0.17 -8.19
N ASP A 155 17.79 0.56 -8.41
CA ASP A 155 19.15 0.07 -8.13
C ASP A 155 19.37 -0.11 -6.61
N LEU A 156 18.85 0.82 -5.83
CA LEU A 156 18.87 0.74 -4.36
C LEU A 156 18.03 -0.43 -3.86
N TYR A 157 16.84 -0.61 -4.44
CA TYR A 157 15.97 -1.73 -4.11
C TYR A 157 16.64 -3.09 -4.41
N LYS A 158 17.24 -3.23 -5.60
CA LYS A 158 17.99 -4.44 -5.99
C LYS A 158 19.15 -4.75 -5.05
N LYS A 159 19.83 -3.72 -4.54
CA LYS A 159 20.90 -3.90 -3.56
C LYS A 159 20.39 -4.44 -2.22
N PHE A 160 19.19 -4.06 -1.83
CA PHE A 160 18.55 -4.56 -0.62
C PHE A 160 17.94 -5.95 -0.81
N LYS A 161 17.08 -6.12 -1.82
CA LYS A 161 16.29 -7.35 -2.01
C LYS A 161 17.01 -8.42 -2.85
N GLY A 162 18.04 -8.04 -3.62
CA GLY A 162 18.77 -8.92 -4.55
C GLY A 162 18.09 -9.11 -5.91
N ARG A 163 16.91 -8.53 -6.14
CA ARG A 163 16.11 -8.61 -7.37
C ARG A 163 15.15 -7.43 -7.50
N GLU A 164 14.47 -7.34 -8.62
CA GLU A 164 13.35 -6.43 -8.79
C GLU A 164 12.14 -6.80 -7.90
N PRO A 165 11.30 -5.82 -7.55
CA PRO A 165 10.10 -6.07 -6.75
C PRO A 165 9.10 -6.95 -7.49
N LYS A 166 8.30 -7.70 -6.73
CA LYS A 166 7.22 -8.54 -7.22
C LYS A 166 5.91 -8.15 -6.56
N VAL A 167 4.83 -8.15 -7.33
CA VAL A 167 3.49 -7.78 -6.85
C VAL A 167 2.85 -8.85 -5.97
N GLU A 168 3.30 -10.10 -6.10
CA GLU A 168 2.71 -11.26 -5.43
C GLU A 168 2.70 -11.14 -3.91
N ALA A 169 3.70 -10.50 -3.32
CA ALA A 169 3.77 -10.29 -1.87
C ALA A 169 2.58 -9.44 -1.39
N LEU A 170 2.28 -8.34 -2.10
CA LEU A 170 1.11 -7.49 -1.82
C LEU A 170 -0.19 -8.26 -1.99
N LEU A 171 -0.36 -8.95 -3.12
CA LEU A 171 -1.58 -9.69 -3.42
C LEU A 171 -1.86 -10.81 -2.42
N LYS A 172 -0.81 -11.51 -1.94
CA LYS A 172 -0.92 -12.52 -0.88
C LYS A 172 -1.30 -11.89 0.46
N ARG A 173 -0.64 -10.80 0.84
CA ARG A 173 -0.92 -10.08 2.09
C ARG A 173 -2.36 -9.62 2.16
N ASP A 174 -2.87 -9.07 1.06
CA ASP A 174 -4.21 -8.52 0.94
C ASP A 174 -5.27 -9.62 0.67
N GLY A 175 -4.89 -10.90 0.62
CA GLY A 175 -5.79 -12.03 0.40
C GLY A 175 -6.42 -12.08 -0.99
N LEU A 176 -5.81 -11.41 -1.98
CA LEU A 176 -6.30 -11.34 -3.36
C LEU A 176 -5.86 -12.54 -4.21
N ILE A 177 -4.82 -13.24 -3.78
CA ILE A 177 -4.39 -14.54 -4.34
C ILE A 177 -4.12 -15.50 -3.20
N SER A 178 -4.34 -16.80 -3.46
CA SER A 178 -4.03 -17.84 -2.49
C SER A 178 -2.52 -17.90 -2.25
N SER A 179 -2.11 -18.11 -1.00
CA SER A 179 -0.76 -18.56 -0.71
C SER A 179 -0.66 -20.01 -1.24
N VAL A 180 -0.20 -20.16 -2.48
CA VAL A 180 0.14 -21.50 -2.97
C VAL A 180 1.33 -21.96 -2.14
N ALA A 181 1.08 -22.92 -1.26
CA ALA A 181 2.17 -23.70 -0.66
C ALA A 181 2.88 -24.43 -1.81
N ASN A 182 4.11 -24.01 -2.10
CA ASN A 182 5.03 -24.81 -2.91
C ASN A 182 5.60 -25.94 -2.05
#